data_741d6eb4622d249aea7cafa2e7edcab5
#
_entry.id   741d6eb4622d249aea7cafa2e7edcab5
#
_cell.length_a   1.000
_cell.length_b   1.000
_cell.length_c   1.000
_cell.angle_alpha   90.00
_cell.angle_beta   90.00
_cell.angle_gamma   90.00
#
_symmetry.space_group_name_H-M   'P 1'
#
loop_
_entity.id
_entity.type
_entity.pdbx_description
1 polymer ?
#
loop_
_entity_poly.entity_id
_entity_poly.type
_entity_poly.pdbx_seq_one_letter_code
_entity_poly.pdbx_strand_id
1 'polypeptide(L)'
;MYIYLYHVIFVFLLLSMENVRLVATDLDGTFLKDDKSISRRNLDALYRLGEKQVVRVIATGRNLRKVNEVIPENVPFDFIIFSSGAGVFDRQKQQHIYRQNISRETANALIRYFCREKLNFHAFWPVPDNHHLWFHRGGEACPEFERYFEFHNSYAHPLPASGQVETELCQFLVVIPGDEEQFVRLKTTIEEQHAEVRVIRCTSPLNTGYIWLEIFHRSVSKGNGVLHLCSLLNIHPDQTVGIGNDYNDIDLLQVTHHAFLTGNAPEALKPGFGLLPTNEEDAFALAIEKITN
;
A
#
# COMPACT_ATOMS: atom_id res chain seq x y z
N MET A 1 17.47 40.96 18.89
CA MET A 1 17.72 39.51 18.98
C MET A 1 16.52 38.64 18.54
N TYR A 2 15.29 39.00 18.91
CA TYR A 2 14.07 38.25 18.52
C TYR A 2 13.69 38.33 17.04
N ILE A 3 13.92 39.48 16.38
CA ILE A 3 13.59 39.66 14.95
C ILE A 3 14.49 38.81 14.03
N TYR A 4 15.74 38.58 14.39
CA TYR A 4 16.66 37.74 13.61
C TYR A 4 16.28 36.26 13.68
N LEU A 5 15.73 35.80 14.83
CA LEU A 5 15.31 34.41 15.01
C LEU A 5 14.06 34.09 14.16
N TYR A 6 13.12 35.01 14.08
CA TYR A 6 11.91 34.87 13.24
C TYR A 6 12.25 34.88 11.74
N HIS A 7 13.21 35.71 11.30
CA HIS A 7 13.65 35.70 9.89
C HIS A 7 14.38 34.42 9.52
N VAL A 8 15.22 33.89 10.39
CA VAL A 8 15.95 32.62 10.16
C VAL A 8 14.98 31.43 10.14
N ILE A 9 14.02 31.37 11.05
CA ILE A 9 12.99 30.32 11.08
C ILE A 9 12.06 30.41 9.85
N PHE A 10 11.68 31.66 9.44
CA PHE A 10 10.83 31.87 8.26
C PHE A 10 11.56 31.56 6.95
N VAL A 11 12.86 31.90 6.85
CA VAL A 11 13.72 31.54 5.70
C VAL A 11 13.99 30.04 5.66
N PHE A 12 14.18 29.34 6.81
CA PHE A 12 14.29 27.88 6.87
C PHE A 12 12.98 27.19 6.49
N LEU A 13 11.82 27.70 6.90
CA LEU A 13 10.51 27.20 6.49
C LEU A 13 10.24 27.42 4.99
N LEU A 14 10.63 28.55 4.42
CA LEU A 14 10.53 28.82 2.98
C LEU A 14 11.52 27.99 2.15
N LEU A 15 12.71 27.70 2.64
CA LEU A 15 13.71 26.87 1.95
C LEU A 15 13.35 25.38 1.93
N SER A 16 12.47 24.91 2.82
CA SER A 16 12.01 23.51 2.83
C SER A 16 10.92 23.20 1.81
N MET A 17 10.25 24.19 1.24
CA MET A 17 9.08 24.05 0.36
C MET A 17 9.40 23.99 -1.15
N GLU A 18 10.61 24.42 -1.54
CA GLU A 18 10.98 24.52 -2.97
C GLU A 18 11.55 23.25 -3.60
N ASN A 19 11.62 22.10 -2.86
CA ASN A 19 12.43 20.98 -3.35
C ASN A 19 11.70 19.61 -3.41
N VAL A 20 10.36 19.60 -3.45
CA VAL A 20 9.61 18.34 -3.63
C VAL A 20 9.81 17.84 -5.05
N ARG A 21 10.31 16.59 -5.20
CA ARG A 21 10.57 15.94 -6.47
C ARG A 21 9.74 14.67 -6.71
N LEU A 22 9.12 14.13 -5.65
CA LEU A 22 8.29 12.94 -5.74
C LEU A 22 7.10 13.04 -4.77
N VAL A 23 5.91 12.76 -5.27
CA VAL A 23 4.68 12.61 -4.47
C VAL A 23 4.17 11.19 -4.65
N ALA A 24 4.05 10.44 -3.55
CA ALA A 24 3.46 9.13 -3.51
C ALA A 24 2.14 9.16 -2.73
N THR A 25 1.08 8.64 -3.32
CA THR A 25 -0.25 8.59 -2.72
C THR A 25 -0.83 7.20 -2.74
N ASP A 26 -1.50 6.81 -1.65
CA ASP A 26 -2.41 5.68 -1.73
C ASP A 26 -3.62 6.02 -2.62
N LEU A 27 -4.38 5.00 -3.00
CA LEU A 27 -5.56 5.14 -3.85
C LEU A 27 -6.85 5.15 -3.05
N ASP A 28 -7.17 4.03 -2.40
CA ASP A 28 -8.47 3.80 -1.78
C ASP A 28 -8.60 4.54 -0.45
N GLY A 29 -9.57 5.45 -0.36
CA GLY A 29 -9.70 6.31 0.83
C GLY A 29 -8.66 7.43 0.91
N THR A 30 -7.89 7.67 -0.18
CA THR A 30 -6.87 8.73 -0.25
C THR A 30 -7.02 9.57 -1.52
N PHE A 31 -6.59 9.06 -2.67
CA PHE A 31 -6.69 9.76 -3.96
C PHE A 31 -8.09 9.60 -4.59
N LEU A 32 -8.67 8.41 -4.47
CA LEU A 32 -10.00 8.08 -4.98
C LEU A 32 -11.08 8.39 -3.94
N LYS A 33 -12.24 8.82 -4.44
CA LYS A 33 -13.46 8.87 -3.66
C LYS A 33 -13.97 7.46 -3.33
N ASP A 34 -14.95 7.36 -2.46
CA ASP A 34 -15.53 6.06 -2.04
C ASP A 34 -16.18 5.31 -3.22
N ASP A 35 -16.76 6.05 -4.17
CA ASP A 35 -17.31 5.51 -5.42
C ASP A 35 -16.26 5.16 -6.49
N LYS A 36 -14.97 5.31 -6.14
CA LYS A 36 -13.79 5.10 -7.00
C LYS A 36 -13.62 6.14 -8.10
N SER A 37 -14.37 7.21 -8.09
CA SER A 37 -14.16 8.34 -8.99
C SER A 37 -12.94 9.17 -8.59
N ILE A 38 -12.38 9.89 -9.57
CA ILE A 38 -11.32 10.87 -9.38
C ILE A 38 -11.95 12.25 -9.43
N SER A 39 -11.78 13.06 -8.38
CA SER A 39 -12.28 14.43 -8.38
C SER A 39 -11.52 15.29 -9.39
N ARG A 40 -12.20 16.29 -9.92
CA ARG A 40 -11.56 17.26 -10.83
C ARG A 40 -10.39 17.97 -10.17
N ARG A 41 -10.51 18.34 -8.90
CA ARG A 41 -9.47 19.04 -8.14
C ARG A 41 -8.23 18.18 -7.92
N ASN A 42 -8.41 16.88 -7.58
CA ASN A 42 -7.30 15.94 -7.46
C ASN A 42 -6.58 15.74 -8.80
N LEU A 43 -7.34 15.63 -9.89
CA LEU A 43 -6.77 15.49 -11.23
C LEU A 43 -5.98 16.76 -11.64
N ASP A 44 -6.53 17.96 -11.41
CA ASP A 44 -5.85 19.22 -11.70
C ASP A 44 -4.56 19.38 -10.86
N ALA A 45 -4.57 18.95 -9.58
CA ALA A 45 -3.37 18.91 -8.74
C ALA A 45 -2.30 17.98 -9.31
N LEU A 46 -2.72 16.82 -9.84
CA LEU A 46 -1.81 15.86 -10.46
C LEU A 46 -1.16 16.45 -11.75
N TYR A 47 -1.90 17.19 -12.57
CA TYR A 47 -1.35 17.89 -13.73
C TYR A 47 -0.34 18.95 -13.31
N ARG A 48 -0.65 19.78 -12.28
CA ARG A 48 0.27 20.80 -11.76
C ARG A 48 1.59 20.23 -11.26
N LEU A 49 1.57 19.03 -10.64
CA LEU A 49 2.79 18.33 -10.27
C LEU A 49 3.65 18.00 -11.49
N GLY A 50 3.04 17.53 -12.59
CA GLY A 50 3.73 17.26 -13.83
C GLY A 50 4.36 18.49 -14.48
N GLU A 51 3.66 19.65 -14.46
CA GLU A 51 4.18 20.93 -14.93
C GLU A 51 5.44 21.36 -14.15
N LYS A 52 5.51 21.01 -12.86
CA LYS A 52 6.67 21.25 -11.98
C LYS A 52 7.72 20.13 -12.05
N GLN A 53 7.57 19.15 -12.94
CA GLN A 53 8.46 17.99 -13.08
C GLN A 53 8.56 17.13 -11.79
N VAL A 54 7.54 17.13 -10.96
CA VAL A 54 7.44 16.28 -9.78
C VAL A 54 6.94 14.89 -10.19
N VAL A 55 7.66 13.86 -9.79
CA VAL A 55 7.30 12.45 -10.06
C VAL A 55 6.04 12.07 -9.27
N ARG A 56 5.04 11.52 -9.96
CA ARG A 56 3.72 11.17 -9.41
C ARG A 56 3.59 9.66 -9.31
N VAL A 57 3.44 9.17 -8.07
CA VAL A 57 3.48 7.75 -7.77
C VAL A 57 2.20 7.30 -7.08
N ILE A 58 1.60 6.23 -7.59
CA ILE A 58 0.61 5.45 -6.85
C ILE A 58 1.35 4.47 -5.94
N ALA A 59 0.92 4.33 -4.67
CA ALA A 59 1.42 3.32 -3.74
C ALA A 59 0.23 2.60 -3.08
N THR A 60 -0.15 1.43 -3.61
CA THR A 60 -1.42 0.77 -3.26
C THR A 60 -1.27 -0.71 -2.92
N GLY A 61 -2.19 -1.24 -2.10
CA GLY A 61 -2.35 -2.68 -1.87
C GLY A 61 -2.94 -3.44 -3.07
N ARG A 62 -3.60 -2.74 -4.01
CA ARG A 62 -4.16 -3.36 -5.21
C ARG A 62 -3.06 -3.99 -6.07
N ASN A 63 -3.34 -5.12 -6.73
CA ASN A 63 -2.51 -5.60 -7.83
C ASN A 63 -2.64 -4.69 -9.07
N LEU A 64 -1.69 -4.78 -10.00
CA LEU A 64 -1.63 -3.89 -11.16
C LEU A 64 -2.90 -3.94 -12.01
N ARG A 65 -3.50 -5.12 -12.20
CA ARG A 65 -4.76 -5.27 -12.93
C ARG A 65 -5.89 -4.44 -12.28
N LYS A 66 -6.03 -4.54 -10.94
CA LYS A 66 -7.03 -3.78 -10.18
C LYS A 66 -6.77 -2.28 -10.14
N VAL A 67 -5.52 -1.85 -10.26
CA VAL A 67 -5.20 -0.43 -10.46
C VAL A 67 -5.72 0.04 -11.83
N ASN A 68 -5.48 -0.71 -12.89
CA ASN A 68 -5.91 -0.35 -14.24
C ASN A 68 -7.45 -0.34 -14.41
N GLU A 69 -8.21 -1.03 -13.54
CA GLU A 69 -9.68 -0.96 -13.53
C GLU A 69 -10.20 0.39 -13.02
N VAL A 70 -9.44 1.11 -12.18
CA VAL A 70 -9.88 2.36 -11.52
C VAL A 70 -9.07 3.58 -11.92
N ILE A 71 -7.87 3.40 -12.48
CA ILE A 71 -7.01 4.49 -12.96
C ILE A 71 -6.85 4.37 -14.48
N PRO A 72 -7.60 5.14 -15.25
CA PRO A 72 -7.45 5.21 -16.71
C PRO A 72 -6.03 5.58 -17.15
N GLU A 73 -5.62 5.13 -18.33
CA GLU A 73 -4.28 5.38 -18.85
C GLU A 73 -3.93 6.86 -19.02
N ASN A 74 -4.93 7.70 -19.27
CA ASN A 74 -4.75 9.15 -19.42
C ASN A 74 -4.59 9.91 -18.10
N VAL A 75 -4.78 9.25 -16.93
CA VAL A 75 -4.46 9.86 -15.62
C VAL A 75 -2.95 9.86 -15.44
N PRO A 76 -2.31 11.04 -15.29
CA PRO A 76 -0.87 11.20 -15.50
C PRO A 76 -0.01 10.81 -14.27
N PHE A 77 -0.14 9.59 -13.78
CA PHE A 77 0.85 9.01 -12.87
C PHE A 77 2.05 8.46 -13.65
N ASP A 78 3.24 8.57 -13.10
CA ASP A 78 4.49 8.13 -13.72
C ASP A 78 4.82 6.68 -13.33
N PHE A 79 4.61 6.32 -12.06
CA PHE A 79 4.89 4.98 -11.52
C PHE A 79 3.72 4.45 -10.69
N ILE A 80 3.64 3.12 -10.62
CA ILE A 80 2.71 2.39 -9.74
C ILE A 80 3.52 1.44 -8.88
N ILE A 81 3.51 1.67 -7.57
CA ILE A 81 3.91 0.73 -6.54
C ILE A 81 2.64 -0.05 -6.19
N PHE A 82 2.57 -1.32 -6.55
CA PHE A 82 1.38 -2.15 -6.40
C PHE A 82 1.62 -3.34 -5.47
N SER A 83 0.54 -3.96 -4.99
CA SER A 83 0.56 -5.05 -4.02
C SER A 83 1.46 -4.70 -2.84
N SER A 84 1.17 -3.57 -2.19
CA SER A 84 1.88 -3.04 -1.02
C SER A 84 3.40 -2.89 -1.20
N GLY A 85 3.88 -2.83 -2.45
CA GLY A 85 5.31 -2.70 -2.78
C GLY A 85 5.97 -3.99 -3.29
N ALA A 86 5.20 -5.07 -3.52
CA ALA A 86 5.72 -6.29 -4.14
C ALA A 86 6.13 -6.09 -5.60
N GLY A 87 5.58 -5.06 -6.26
CA GLY A 87 5.97 -4.70 -7.60
C GLY A 87 5.99 -3.20 -7.84
N VAL A 88 6.83 -2.75 -8.76
CA VAL A 88 6.84 -1.37 -9.30
C VAL A 88 6.74 -1.41 -10.80
N PHE A 89 5.81 -0.64 -11.33
CA PHE A 89 5.53 -0.52 -12.76
C PHE A 89 5.81 0.90 -13.24
N ASP A 90 6.63 1.03 -14.28
CA ASP A 90 6.88 2.27 -15.02
C ASP A 90 5.81 2.43 -16.09
N ARG A 91 4.92 3.42 -15.91
CA ARG A 91 3.80 3.64 -16.84
C ARG A 91 4.24 4.24 -18.17
N GLN A 92 5.32 4.99 -18.18
CA GLN A 92 5.83 5.57 -19.43
C GLN A 92 6.48 4.50 -20.31
N LYS A 93 7.27 3.60 -19.70
CA LYS A 93 7.94 2.51 -20.41
C LYS A 93 7.09 1.25 -20.56
N GLN A 94 5.92 1.21 -19.89
CA GLN A 94 5.02 0.05 -19.84
C GLN A 94 5.74 -1.24 -19.42
N GLN A 95 6.55 -1.16 -18.34
CA GLN A 95 7.33 -2.31 -17.89
C GLN A 95 7.40 -2.41 -16.36
N HIS A 96 7.51 -3.64 -15.88
CA HIS A 96 7.86 -3.91 -14.49
C HIS A 96 9.35 -3.61 -14.27
N ILE A 97 9.67 -2.72 -13.33
CA ILE A 97 11.05 -2.34 -12.98
C ILE A 97 11.52 -2.94 -11.65
N TYR A 98 10.60 -3.48 -10.86
CA TYR A 98 10.89 -4.16 -9.61
C TYR A 98 9.84 -5.22 -9.32
N ARG A 99 10.27 -6.35 -8.71
CA ARG A 99 9.40 -7.38 -8.17
C ARG A 99 10.06 -8.05 -6.97
N GLN A 100 9.26 -8.41 -5.98
CA GLN A 100 9.70 -9.16 -4.80
C GLN A 100 8.61 -10.14 -4.41
N ASN A 101 8.96 -11.43 -4.38
CA ASN A 101 8.07 -12.52 -3.99
C ASN A 101 8.63 -13.23 -2.74
N ILE A 102 7.80 -14.01 -2.08
CA ILE A 102 8.16 -14.97 -1.02
C ILE A 102 8.72 -16.22 -1.69
N SER A 103 9.85 -16.73 -1.23
CA SER A 103 10.44 -17.96 -1.77
C SER A 103 9.47 -19.14 -1.69
N ARG A 104 9.62 -20.12 -2.61
CA ARG A 104 8.82 -21.34 -2.62
C ARG A 104 8.91 -22.10 -1.30
N GLU A 105 10.11 -22.16 -0.71
CA GLU A 105 10.36 -22.83 0.56
C GLU A 105 9.55 -22.21 1.68
N THR A 106 9.62 -20.90 1.85
CA THR A 106 8.87 -20.14 2.87
C THR A 106 7.38 -20.17 2.59
N ALA A 107 6.96 -20.05 1.33
CA ALA A 107 5.56 -20.18 0.95
C ALA A 107 4.96 -21.52 1.38
N ASN A 108 5.64 -22.63 1.11
CA ASN A 108 5.19 -23.96 1.52
C ASN A 108 5.25 -24.17 3.04
N ALA A 109 6.19 -23.55 3.75
CA ALA A 109 6.22 -23.58 5.21
C ALA A 109 5.00 -22.84 5.81
N LEU A 110 4.66 -21.68 5.28
CA LEU A 110 3.46 -20.92 5.68
C LEU A 110 2.16 -21.67 5.36
N ILE A 111 2.04 -22.29 4.19
CA ILE A 111 0.88 -23.11 3.84
C ILE A 111 0.69 -24.23 4.88
N ARG A 112 1.74 -24.96 5.23
CA ARG A 112 1.66 -26.00 6.27
C ARG A 112 1.24 -25.43 7.63
N TYR A 113 1.76 -24.28 7.99
CA TYR A 113 1.40 -23.59 9.23
C TYR A 113 -0.09 -23.20 9.23
N PHE A 114 -0.57 -22.53 8.18
CA PHE A 114 -1.98 -22.11 8.09
C PHE A 114 -2.95 -23.28 8.05
N CYS A 115 -2.63 -24.35 7.34
CA CYS A 115 -3.43 -25.56 7.33
C CYS A 115 -3.50 -26.23 8.72
N ARG A 116 -2.39 -26.30 9.47
CA ARG A 116 -2.34 -26.82 10.83
C ARG A 116 -3.17 -25.98 11.81
N GLU A 117 -3.10 -24.66 11.69
CA GLU A 117 -3.87 -23.70 12.51
C GLU A 117 -5.32 -23.55 12.02
N LYS A 118 -5.73 -24.30 10.98
CA LYS A 118 -7.07 -24.26 10.38
C LYS A 118 -7.50 -22.84 9.95
N LEU A 119 -6.58 -22.05 9.40
CA LEU A 119 -6.85 -20.70 8.93
C LEU A 119 -7.42 -20.73 7.50
N ASN A 120 -8.36 -19.83 7.23
CA ASN A 120 -8.79 -19.52 5.87
C ASN A 120 -7.77 -18.56 5.25
N PHE A 121 -7.24 -18.89 4.07
CA PHE A 121 -6.26 -18.04 3.41
C PHE A 121 -6.36 -18.03 1.89
N HIS A 122 -5.90 -16.93 1.30
CA HIS A 122 -5.61 -16.78 -0.11
C HIS A 122 -4.10 -16.70 -0.30
N ALA A 123 -3.55 -17.39 -1.30
CA ALA A 123 -2.14 -17.41 -1.66
C ALA A 123 -1.99 -16.92 -3.10
N PHE A 124 -1.44 -15.72 -3.29
CA PHE A 124 -1.40 -15.06 -4.59
C PHE A 124 -0.18 -15.47 -5.40
N TRP A 125 -0.39 -15.72 -6.67
CA TRP A 125 0.67 -16.07 -7.61
C TRP A 125 1.78 -15.00 -7.63
N PRO A 126 2.97 -15.31 -8.13
CA PRO A 126 4.05 -14.33 -8.16
C PRO A 126 3.73 -13.15 -9.08
N VAL A 127 4.33 -11.98 -8.80
CA VAL A 127 4.31 -10.83 -9.70
C VAL A 127 4.93 -11.25 -11.05
N PRO A 128 4.28 -10.96 -12.22
CA PRO A 128 3.16 -10.03 -12.41
C PRO A 128 1.76 -10.67 -12.37
N ASP A 129 1.65 -11.99 -12.23
CA ASP A 129 0.40 -12.73 -12.37
C ASP A 129 -0.38 -12.85 -11.04
N ASN A 130 -0.07 -11.98 -10.10
CA ASN A 130 -0.64 -11.97 -8.75
C ASN A 130 -2.10 -11.47 -8.66
N HIS A 131 -2.80 -11.43 -9.77
CA HIS A 131 -4.25 -11.40 -9.81
C HIS A 131 -4.87 -12.81 -9.74
N HIS A 132 -4.10 -13.87 -10.03
CA HIS A 132 -4.44 -15.26 -9.75
C HIS A 132 -4.11 -15.61 -8.31
N LEU A 133 -4.86 -16.53 -7.74
CA LEU A 133 -4.63 -17.02 -6.38
C LEU A 133 -5.05 -18.48 -6.19
N TRP A 134 -4.44 -19.14 -5.21
CA TRP A 134 -4.97 -20.35 -4.58
C TRP A 134 -5.71 -19.97 -3.31
N PHE A 135 -6.80 -20.67 -3.03
CA PHE A 135 -7.54 -20.51 -1.79
C PHE A 135 -7.59 -21.80 -0.99
N HIS A 136 -7.67 -21.66 0.34
CA HIS A 136 -7.86 -22.75 1.28
C HIS A 136 -8.88 -22.37 2.35
N ARG A 137 -9.83 -23.28 2.61
CA ARG A 137 -10.80 -23.16 3.68
C ARG A 137 -10.36 -24.05 4.83
N GLY A 138 -9.86 -23.44 5.91
CA GLY A 138 -9.20 -24.16 7.02
C GLY A 138 -10.16 -24.76 8.05
N GLY A 139 -11.36 -24.26 8.18
CA GLY A 139 -12.28 -24.81 9.18
C GLY A 139 -13.55 -24.02 9.41
N GLU A 140 -13.51 -22.95 10.18
CA GLU A 140 -14.71 -22.19 10.48
C GLU A 140 -15.16 -21.32 9.30
N ALA A 141 -16.48 -21.21 9.13
CA ALA A 141 -17.06 -20.35 8.11
C ALA A 141 -16.68 -18.87 8.40
N CYS A 142 -16.09 -18.22 7.42
CA CYS A 142 -15.73 -16.81 7.49
C CYS A 142 -16.44 -16.05 6.36
N PRO A 143 -17.54 -15.36 6.64
CA PRO A 143 -18.30 -14.62 5.62
C PRO A 143 -17.45 -13.60 4.85
N GLU A 144 -16.52 -12.95 5.53
CA GLU A 144 -15.58 -12.00 4.92
C GLU A 144 -14.66 -12.67 3.89
N PHE A 145 -14.12 -13.85 4.25
CA PHE A 145 -13.30 -14.65 3.34
C PHE A 145 -14.08 -15.06 2.09
N GLU A 146 -15.33 -15.55 2.26
CA GLU A 146 -16.18 -15.97 1.14
C GLU A 146 -16.54 -14.80 0.25
N ARG A 147 -16.82 -13.63 0.82
CA ARG A 147 -17.13 -12.43 0.06
C ARG A 147 -15.93 -11.95 -0.76
N TYR A 148 -14.73 -12.01 -0.20
CA TYR A 148 -13.50 -11.72 -0.94
C TYR A 148 -13.28 -12.73 -2.08
N PHE A 149 -13.50 -14.03 -1.80
CA PHE A 149 -13.43 -15.09 -2.79
C PHE A 149 -14.39 -14.85 -3.96
N GLU A 150 -15.64 -14.45 -3.70
CA GLU A 150 -16.63 -14.15 -4.74
C GLU A 150 -16.16 -13.07 -5.73
N PHE A 151 -15.51 -12.04 -5.25
CA PHE A 151 -14.92 -10.99 -6.11
C PHE A 151 -13.75 -11.47 -6.98
N HIS A 152 -13.11 -12.57 -6.61
CA HIS A 152 -11.91 -13.08 -7.28
C HIS A 152 -12.11 -14.48 -7.89
N ASN A 153 -13.32 -15.02 -7.87
CA ASN A 153 -13.62 -16.40 -8.24
C ASN A 153 -13.11 -16.79 -9.64
N SER A 154 -13.12 -15.87 -10.60
CA SER A 154 -12.63 -16.10 -11.98
C SER A 154 -11.11 -16.38 -12.05
N TYR A 155 -10.36 -16.05 -11.00
CA TYR A 155 -8.90 -16.18 -10.89
C TYR A 155 -8.47 -17.02 -9.69
N ALA A 156 -9.46 -17.56 -8.94
CA ALA A 156 -9.23 -18.33 -7.74
C ALA A 156 -9.22 -19.83 -8.07
N HIS A 157 -8.19 -20.53 -7.63
CA HIS A 157 -8.05 -21.97 -7.78
C HIS A 157 -7.96 -22.61 -6.40
N PRO A 158 -8.49 -23.82 -6.19
CA PRO A 158 -8.26 -24.54 -4.94
C PRO A 158 -6.75 -24.79 -4.76
N LEU A 159 -6.29 -24.76 -3.50
CA LEU A 159 -4.91 -25.16 -3.20
C LEU A 159 -4.65 -26.56 -3.77
N PRO A 160 -3.49 -26.81 -4.41
CA PRO A 160 -3.15 -28.13 -4.94
C PRO A 160 -3.37 -29.24 -3.89
N ALA A 161 -3.83 -30.41 -4.32
CA ALA A 161 -4.11 -31.56 -3.43
C ALA A 161 -2.86 -32.04 -2.64
N SER A 162 -1.66 -31.75 -3.16
CA SER A 162 -0.39 -31.98 -2.44
C SER A 162 -0.23 -31.09 -1.20
N GLY A 163 -1.02 -30.02 -1.05
CA GLY A 163 -0.83 -28.99 -0.04
C GLY A 163 0.45 -28.18 -0.25
N GLN A 164 0.99 -28.15 -1.47
CA GLN A 164 2.23 -27.45 -1.83
C GLN A 164 2.08 -26.71 -3.16
N VAL A 165 2.87 -25.66 -3.31
CA VAL A 165 3.00 -24.88 -4.57
C VAL A 165 4.40 -25.06 -5.14
N GLU A 166 4.52 -25.03 -6.46
CA GLU A 166 5.79 -25.25 -7.17
C GLU A 166 6.51 -23.95 -7.55
N THR A 167 5.97 -22.80 -7.09
CA THR A 167 6.48 -21.47 -7.43
C THR A 167 6.59 -20.58 -6.21
N GLU A 168 7.26 -19.44 -6.37
CA GLU A 168 7.20 -18.30 -5.45
C GLU A 168 5.75 -17.79 -5.32
N LEU A 169 5.48 -17.01 -4.27
CA LEU A 169 4.19 -16.34 -4.08
C LEU A 169 4.40 -14.85 -3.85
N CYS A 170 3.51 -14.02 -4.39
CA CYS A 170 3.51 -12.59 -4.10
C CYS A 170 3.20 -12.34 -2.62
N GLN A 171 2.11 -12.91 -2.14
CA GLN A 171 1.59 -12.68 -0.78
C GLN A 171 0.63 -13.79 -0.34
N PHE A 172 0.35 -13.79 0.98
CA PHE A 172 -0.84 -14.41 1.53
C PHE A 172 -1.79 -13.34 2.09
N LEU A 173 -3.07 -13.65 2.06
CA LEU A 173 -4.11 -12.93 2.79
C LEU A 173 -4.81 -13.90 3.73
N VAL A 174 -4.72 -13.63 5.03
CA VAL A 174 -5.47 -14.34 6.08
C VAL A 174 -6.48 -13.37 6.67
N VAL A 175 -7.73 -13.79 6.78
CA VAL A 175 -8.82 -12.99 7.34
C VAL A 175 -9.20 -13.56 8.70
N ILE A 176 -9.14 -12.74 9.73
CA ILE A 176 -9.53 -13.12 11.10
C ILE A 176 -10.62 -12.19 11.63
N PRO A 177 -11.45 -12.63 12.60
CA PRO A 177 -12.30 -11.72 13.37
C PRO A 177 -11.49 -10.54 13.94
N GLY A 178 -12.15 -9.43 14.25
CA GLY A 178 -11.52 -8.21 14.78
C GLY A 178 -10.96 -8.38 16.20
N ASP A 179 -10.08 -9.35 16.38
CA ASP A 179 -9.40 -9.71 17.64
C ASP A 179 -7.93 -9.27 17.55
N GLU A 180 -7.61 -8.18 18.21
CA GLU A 180 -6.25 -7.62 18.24
C GLU A 180 -5.25 -8.57 18.93
N GLU A 181 -5.64 -9.34 19.94
CA GLU A 181 -4.76 -10.32 20.58
C GLU A 181 -4.41 -11.46 19.61
N GLN A 182 -5.40 -11.95 18.87
CA GLN A 182 -5.18 -12.96 17.84
C GLN A 182 -4.28 -12.42 16.73
N PHE A 183 -4.49 -11.18 16.28
CA PHE A 183 -3.64 -10.53 15.29
C PHE A 183 -2.19 -10.46 15.76
N VAL A 184 -1.94 -9.92 16.95
CA VAL A 184 -0.58 -9.80 17.51
C VAL A 184 0.08 -11.16 17.65
N ARG A 185 -0.63 -12.18 18.16
CA ARG A 185 -0.10 -13.54 18.31
C ARG A 185 0.29 -14.13 16.95
N LEU A 186 -0.60 -14.06 15.93
CA LEU A 186 -0.31 -14.59 14.60
C LEU A 186 0.86 -13.86 13.95
N LYS A 187 0.87 -12.51 13.99
CA LYS A 187 1.96 -11.69 13.48
C LYS A 187 3.30 -12.09 14.11
N THR A 188 3.38 -12.13 15.43
CA THR A 188 4.61 -12.48 16.15
C THR A 188 5.07 -13.88 15.78
N THR A 189 4.17 -14.87 15.82
CA THR A 189 4.51 -16.25 15.49
C THR A 189 5.02 -16.41 14.04
N ILE A 190 4.36 -15.76 13.07
CA ILE A 190 4.74 -15.84 11.66
C ILE A 190 6.12 -15.19 11.45
N GLU A 191 6.34 -13.98 11.97
CA GLU A 191 7.58 -13.24 11.75
C GLU A 191 8.79 -13.85 12.50
N GLU A 192 8.58 -14.47 13.67
CA GLU A 192 9.64 -15.17 14.40
C GLU A 192 10.03 -16.51 13.76
N GLN A 193 9.06 -17.27 13.25
CA GLN A 193 9.32 -18.58 12.62
C GLN A 193 9.78 -18.47 11.17
N HIS A 194 9.48 -17.36 10.49
CA HIS A 194 9.75 -17.15 9.08
C HIS A 194 10.38 -15.77 8.83
N ALA A 195 11.70 -15.67 9.08
CA ALA A 195 12.43 -14.39 8.99
C ALA A 195 12.39 -13.71 7.60
N GLU A 196 11.99 -14.46 6.55
CA GLU A 196 11.84 -13.93 5.19
C GLU A 196 10.58 -13.06 5.02
N VAL A 197 9.58 -13.20 5.90
CA VAL A 197 8.31 -12.50 5.73
C VAL A 197 8.04 -11.46 6.79
N ARG A 198 7.10 -10.60 6.48
CA ARG A 198 6.47 -9.65 7.42
C ARG A 198 4.96 -9.71 7.29
N VAL A 199 4.27 -9.37 8.37
CA VAL A 199 2.81 -9.28 8.42
C VAL A 199 2.41 -7.82 8.48
N ILE A 200 1.63 -7.39 7.48
CA ILE A 200 1.04 -6.05 7.39
C ILE A 200 -0.43 -6.16 7.80
N ARG A 201 -0.85 -5.29 8.72
CA ARG A 201 -2.25 -5.14 9.09
C ARG A 201 -2.96 -4.25 8.06
N CYS A 202 -4.11 -4.69 7.58
CA CYS A 202 -5.01 -3.86 6.80
C CYS A 202 -6.40 -3.84 7.44
N THR A 203 -7.08 -2.71 7.32
CA THR A 203 -8.50 -2.62 7.65
C THR A 203 -9.32 -3.34 6.59
N SER A 204 -10.38 -4.05 7.00
CA SER A 204 -11.28 -4.68 6.04
C SER A 204 -11.91 -3.62 5.12
N PRO A 205 -11.76 -3.75 3.80
CA PRO A 205 -12.41 -2.85 2.85
C PRO A 205 -13.94 -3.03 2.81
N LEU A 206 -14.45 -4.08 3.47
CA LEU A 206 -15.87 -4.37 3.55
C LEU A 206 -16.52 -3.84 4.84
N ASN A 207 -15.71 -3.21 5.70
CA ASN A 207 -16.15 -2.55 6.95
C ASN A 207 -16.93 -3.48 7.90
N THR A 208 -16.53 -4.74 8.01
CA THR A 208 -17.25 -5.82 8.67
C THR A 208 -16.71 -6.20 10.05
N GLY A 209 -15.71 -5.46 10.57
CA GLY A 209 -15.09 -5.77 11.87
C GLY A 209 -14.09 -6.91 11.82
N TYR A 210 -13.58 -7.28 10.64
CA TYR A 210 -12.48 -8.23 10.46
C TYR A 210 -11.15 -7.52 10.33
N ILE A 211 -10.07 -8.21 10.67
CA ILE A 211 -8.69 -7.80 10.43
C ILE A 211 -8.14 -8.62 9.28
N TRP A 212 -7.49 -7.94 8.33
CA TRP A 212 -6.77 -8.58 7.25
C TRP A 212 -5.28 -8.62 7.57
N LEU A 213 -4.71 -9.83 7.56
CA LEU A 213 -3.27 -10.06 7.65
C LEU A 213 -2.75 -10.29 6.24
N GLU A 214 -2.04 -9.31 5.71
CA GLU A 214 -1.29 -9.48 4.47
C GLU A 214 0.14 -9.89 4.81
N ILE A 215 0.57 -11.06 4.31
CA ILE A 215 1.91 -11.58 4.55
C ILE A 215 2.69 -11.45 3.25
N PHE A 216 3.76 -10.69 3.28
CA PHE A 216 4.65 -10.43 2.16
C PHE A 216 6.09 -10.82 2.52
N HIS A 217 6.97 -10.83 1.53
CA HIS A 217 8.41 -10.82 1.79
C HIS A 217 8.77 -9.59 2.65
N ARG A 218 9.72 -9.76 3.57
CA ARG A 218 10.04 -8.73 4.58
C ARG A 218 10.46 -7.37 4.02
N SER A 219 11.02 -7.35 2.81
CA SER A 219 11.39 -6.09 2.13
C SER A 219 10.24 -5.42 1.42
N VAL A 220 9.04 -6.02 1.40
CA VAL A 220 7.86 -5.45 0.74
C VAL A 220 7.18 -4.48 1.68
N SER A 221 7.11 -3.22 1.29
CA SER A 221 6.22 -2.19 1.85
C SER A 221 6.07 -1.04 0.85
N LYS A 222 5.02 -0.24 0.98
CA LYS A 222 4.84 0.97 0.16
C LYS A 222 6.04 1.92 0.31
N GLY A 223 6.56 2.06 1.53
CA GLY A 223 7.75 2.86 1.81
C GLY A 223 9.00 2.36 1.10
N ASN A 224 9.27 1.05 1.14
CA ASN A 224 10.42 0.48 0.42
C ASN A 224 10.28 0.63 -1.10
N GLY A 225 9.07 0.56 -1.64
CA GLY A 225 8.79 0.88 -3.04
C GLY A 225 9.16 2.34 -3.40
N VAL A 226 8.85 3.30 -2.52
CA VAL A 226 9.25 4.71 -2.68
C VAL A 226 10.76 4.85 -2.58
N LEU A 227 11.42 4.24 -1.60
CA LEU A 227 12.88 4.29 -1.46
C LEU A 227 13.59 3.67 -2.67
N HIS A 228 13.04 2.60 -3.25
CA HIS A 228 13.54 2.02 -4.50
C HIS A 228 13.46 3.03 -5.66
N LEU A 229 12.31 3.72 -5.83
CA LEU A 229 12.18 4.78 -6.83
C LEU A 229 13.10 5.97 -6.55
N CYS A 230 13.25 6.39 -5.31
CA CYS A 230 14.19 7.44 -4.91
C CYS A 230 15.62 7.11 -5.35
N SER A 231 16.08 5.88 -5.08
CA SER A 231 17.39 5.39 -5.51
C SER A 231 17.52 5.37 -7.04
N LEU A 232 16.52 4.84 -7.75
CA LEU A 232 16.51 4.74 -9.21
C LEU A 232 16.55 6.11 -9.90
N LEU A 233 15.82 7.09 -9.34
CA LEU A 233 15.63 8.43 -9.93
C LEU A 233 16.61 9.48 -9.36
N ASN A 234 17.51 9.07 -8.46
CA ASN A 234 18.43 9.96 -7.75
C ASN A 234 17.68 11.13 -7.06
N ILE A 235 16.62 10.76 -6.30
CA ILE A 235 15.81 11.66 -5.48
C ILE A 235 16.12 11.36 -4.00
N HIS A 236 16.43 12.37 -3.20
CA HIS A 236 16.62 12.18 -1.78
C HIS A 236 15.26 12.03 -1.07
N PRO A 237 15.10 11.16 -0.05
CA PRO A 237 13.85 11.03 0.70
C PRO A 237 13.32 12.35 1.26
N ASP A 238 14.19 13.30 1.61
CA ASP A 238 13.80 14.66 2.06
C ASP A 238 13.08 15.49 0.97
N GLN A 239 13.05 15.00 -0.26
CA GLN A 239 12.37 15.62 -1.40
C GLN A 239 11.05 14.93 -1.75
N THR A 240 10.50 14.15 -0.81
CA THR A 240 9.32 13.31 -1.04
C THR A 240 8.13 13.68 -0.17
N VAL A 241 6.95 13.38 -0.69
CA VAL A 241 5.67 13.50 0.00
C VAL A 241 4.96 12.17 -0.02
N GLY A 242 4.44 11.74 1.13
CA GLY A 242 3.59 10.57 1.28
C GLY A 242 2.19 10.96 1.74
N ILE A 243 1.16 10.37 1.11
CA ILE A 243 -0.24 10.59 1.46
C ILE A 243 -0.91 9.23 1.57
N GLY A 244 -1.56 8.94 2.71
CA GLY A 244 -2.22 7.68 2.98
C GLY A 244 -3.36 7.79 3.95
N ASN A 245 -3.99 6.65 4.28
CA ASN A 245 -5.15 6.61 5.18
C ASN A 245 -5.22 5.37 6.09
N ASP A 246 -4.38 4.36 5.91
CA ASP A 246 -4.51 3.10 6.66
C ASP A 246 -3.17 2.58 7.21
N TYR A 247 -3.21 1.50 7.98
CA TYR A 247 -2.06 0.87 8.61
C TYR A 247 -0.96 0.44 7.61
N ASN A 248 -1.33 0.05 6.39
CA ASN A 248 -0.38 -0.31 5.34
C ASN A 248 0.34 0.90 4.70
N ASP A 249 -0.04 2.13 5.09
CA ASP A 249 0.61 3.37 4.66
C ASP A 249 1.68 3.85 5.64
N ILE A 250 1.76 3.27 6.84
CA ILE A 250 2.68 3.74 7.88
C ILE A 250 4.12 3.79 7.36
N ASP A 251 4.57 2.75 6.68
CA ASP A 251 5.93 2.70 6.12
C ASP A 251 6.16 3.79 5.04
N LEU A 252 5.15 4.08 4.21
CA LEU A 252 5.19 5.17 3.23
C LEU A 252 5.36 6.52 3.94
N LEU A 253 4.54 6.76 4.96
CA LEU A 253 4.54 8.01 5.70
C LEU A 253 5.82 8.22 6.52
N GLN A 254 6.43 7.14 7.01
CA GLN A 254 7.67 7.20 7.79
C GLN A 254 8.92 7.48 6.95
N VAL A 255 8.94 7.08 5.67
CA VAL A 255 10.12 7.27 4.80
C VAL A 255 10.07 8.57 3.99
N THR A 256 8.91 9.23 3.95
CA THR A 256 8.73 10.49 3.22
C THR A 256 8.89 11.69 4.13
N HIS A 257 9.44 12.78 3.61
CA HIS A 257 9.70 13.98 4.40
C HIS A 257 8.41 14.67 4.85
N HIS A 258 7.49 14.89 3.92
CA HIS A 258 6.15 15.38 4.23
C HIS A 258 5.18 14.21 4.23
N ALA A 259 4.58 13.94 5.37
CA ALA A 259 3.69 12.80 5.58
C ALA A 259 2.28 13.28 5.99
N PHE A 260 1.28 12.89 5.22
CA PHE A 260 -0.10 13.29 5.43
C PHE A 260 -1.04 12.09 5.54
N LEU A 261 -1.93 12.14 6.53
CA LEU A 261 -3.08 11.24 6.66
C LEU A 261 -4.39 11.94 6.32
N THR A 262 -5.26 11.24 5.60
CA THR A 262 -6.62 11.71 5.35
C THR A 262 -7.50 11.58 6.59
N GLY A 263 -8.54 12.40 6.69
CA GLY A 263 -9.43 12.49 7.86
C GLY A 263 -10.20 11.20 8.16
N ASN A 264 -10.39 10.33 7.16
CA ASN A 264 -11.02 9.02 7.28
C ASN A 264 -10.08 7.92 7.79
N ALA A 265 -8.80 8.23 8.07
CA ALA A 265 -7.87 7.28 8.68
C ALA A 265 -8.31 6.86 10.10
N PRO A 266 -7.95 5.64 10.55
CA PRO A 266 -8.18 5.21 11.93
C PRO A 266 -7.61 6.20 12.95
N GLU A 267 -8.39 6.51 14.00
CA GLU A 267 -7.98 7.49 15.03
C GLU A 267 -6.62 7.19 15.65
N ALA A 268 -6.30 5.90 15.81
CA ALA A 268 -5.02 5.45 16.38
C ALA A 268 -3.79 5.86 15.53
N LEU A 269 -3.97 6.16 14.24
CA LEU A 269 -2.87 6.54 13.35
C LEU A 269 -2.66 8.06 13.29
N LYS A 270 -3.67 8.87 13.63
CA LYS A 270 -3.64 10.32 13.45
C LYS A 270 -2.54 11.06 14.24
N PRO A 271 -2.16 10.62 15.47
CA PRO A 271 -1.04 11.25 16.14
C PRO A 271 0.28 11.03 15.40
N GLY A 272 0.99 12.12 15.09
CA GLY A 272 2.33 12.07 14.47
C GLY A 272 2.41 12.37 12.98
N PHE A 273 1.27 12.57 12.29
CA PHE A 273 1.23 12.92 10.88
C PHE A 273 0.45 14.21 10.61
N GLY A 274 0.71 14.85 9.49
CA GLY A 274 -0.07 15.99 9.02
C GLY A 274 -1.49 15.55 8.64
N LEU A 275 -2.52 16.16 9.26
CA LEU A 275 -3.91 15.79 8.97
C LEU A 275 -4.47 16.59 7.82
N LEU A 276 -5.21 15.90 6.96
CA LEU A 276 -6.00 16.42 5.84
C LEU A 276 -7.49 16.18 6.11
N PRO A 277 -8.40 16.82 5.37
CA PRO A 277 -9.79 16.38 5.28
C PRO A 277 -9.90 14.93 4.75
N THR A 278 -11.13 14.43 4.62
CA THR A 278 -11.38 13.09 4.07
C THR A 278 -11.08 13.05 2.56
N ASN A 279 -10.95 11.83 2.01
CA ASN A 279 -10.83 11.61 0.56
C ASN A 279 -12.00 12.20 -0.25
N GLU A 280 -13.19 12.30 0.35
CA GLU A 280 -14.37 12.95 -0.26
C GLU A 280 -14.20 14.46 -0.42
N GLU A 281 -13.34 15.08 0.36
CA GLU A 281 -13.08 16.51 0.42
C GLU A 281 -11.77 16.92 -0.30
N ASP A 282 -11.36 16.14 -1.31
CA ASP A 282 -10.16 16.41 -2.13
C ASP A 282 -8.84 16.46 -1.36
N ALA A 283 -8.65 15.56 -0.40
CA ALA A 283 -7.49 15.51 0.48
C ALA A 283 -6.14 15.56 -0.28
N PHE A 284 -6.03 14.83 -1.40
CA PHE A 284 -4.81 14.87 -2.23
C PHE A 284 -4.49 16.27 -2.73
N ALA A 285 -5.47 16.96 -3.33
CA ALA A 285 -5.26 18.32 -3.85
C ALA A 285 -4.86 19.29 -2.74
N LEU A 286 -5.47 19.16 -1.56
CA LEU A 286 -5.14 19.98 -0.39
C LEU A 286 -3.75 19.71 0.15
N ALA A 287 -3.27 18.45 0.11
CA ALA A 287 -1.88 18.12 0.42
C ALA A 287 -0.91 18.84 -0.53
N ILE A 288 -1.20 18.78 -1.84
CA ILE A 288 -0.37 19.42 -2.87
C ILE A 288 -0.35 20.95 -2.69
N GLU A 289 -1.49 21.55 -2.41
CA GLU A 289 -1.57 23.01 -2.13
C GLU A 289 -0.73 23.42 -0.92
N LYS A 290 -0.72 22.60 0.16
CA LYS A 290 0.11 22.88 1.36
C LYS A 290 1.61 22.85 1.10
N ILE A 291 2.07 22.07 0.11
CA ILE A 291 3.49 21.93 -0.22
C ILE A 291 3.94 22.80 -1.41
N THR A 292 3.01 23.47 -2.10
CA THR A 292 3.30 24.29 -3.28
C THR A 292 3.09 25.78 -3.08
N ASN A 293 2.44 26.18 -1.97
CA ASN A 293 2.24 27.55 -1.50
C ASN A 293 3.25 27.89 -0.40
#